data_4bed5c6b0f53d4e0ed71d1ab2af22d07
#
_entry.id   4bed5c6b0f53d4e0ed71d1ab2af22d07
#
_cell.length_a   1.000
_cell.length_b   1.000
_cell.length_c   1.000
_cell.angle_alpha   90.00
_cell.angle_beta   90.00
_cell.angle_gamma   90.00
#
_symmetry.space_group_name_H-M   'P 1'
#
loop_
_entity.id
_entity.type
_entity.pdbx_description
1 polymer ?
#
loop_
_entity_poly.entity_id
_entity_poly.type
_entity_poly.pdbx_seq_one_letter_code
_entity_poly.pdbx_strand_id
1 'polypeptide(L)'
;MVRLHSSMGREDPPTIRGSTPVPSAGGILMTTSIKAPLSAGTWTIDPVHSTVGFSVKHLVVSKVRGSFGAFTGTITVAEDGTPSVNAEIDVTSITTNNEQRDGHIRSADFFDAEKFPTATFVSTSVQSKGDDYELTGDFTLKGVTKPVTLALEFNGENPGMGQGPVAGFEASTVINRKDFGIDIDMPLETGGAVVGDKITITLEIEALGQQA
;
A
#
# COMPACT_ATOMS: atom_id res chain seq x y z
N MET A 1 -12.56 -42.72 83.17
CA MET A 1 -11.70 -43.88 83.01
C MET A 1 -12.13 -44.63 81.75
N VAL A 2 -11.38 -44.57 80.68
CA VAL A 2 -11.15 -45.52 79.62
C VAL A 2 -10.49 -44.72 78.45
N ARG A 3 -9.25 -45.11 78.20
CA ARG A 3 -8.46 -44.61 77.01
C ARG A 3 -8.94 -45.41 75.78
N LEU A 4 -9.08 -44.64 74.66
CA LEU A 4 -9.11 -45.30 73.35
C LEU A 4 -8.09 -44.60 72.44
N HIS A 5 -7.09 -45.38 72.05
CA HIS A 5 -6.11 -45.09 71.03
C HIS A 5 -6.82 -45.04 69.67
N SER A 6 -6.60 -44.04 68.88
CA SER A 6 -6.94 -44.11 67.47
C SER A 6 -5.69 -43.79 66.65
N SER A 7 -5.34 -44.71 65.80
CA SER A 7 -4.17 -44.70 64.92
C SER A 7 -4.33 -43.72 63.81
N MET A 8 -3.32 -42.86 63.63
CA MET A 8 -3.16 -41.99 62.44
C MET A 8 -2.69 -42.87 61.27
N GLY A 9 -3.55 -43.05 60.30
CA GLY A 9 -3.17 -43.45 58.95
C GLY A 9 -2.56 -42.25 58.19
N ARG A 10 -1.35 -42.38 57.72
CA ARG A 10 -0.73 -41.45 56.76
C ARG A 10 -1.28 -41.79 55.40
N GLU A 11 -2.01 -40.87 54.76
CA GLU A 11 -2.30 -40.90 53.35
C GLU A 11 -1.18 -40.21 52.57
N ASP A 12 -0.60 -40.95 51.62
CA ASP A 12 0.39 -40.44 50.67
C ASP A 12 -0.31 -39.52 49.66
N PRO A 13 0.35 -38.39 49.23
CA PRO A 13 -0.23 -37.51 48.22
C PRO A 13 -0.19 -38.15 46.82
N PRO A 14 -1.19 -37.88 45.97
CA PRO A 14 -1.27 -38.43 44.63
C PRO A 14 -0.13 -37.91 43.74
N THR A 15 0.55 -38.84 43.11
CA THR A 15 1.57 -38.61 42.09
C THR A 15 0.96 -37.89 40.89
N ILE A 16 1.37 -36.64 40.62
CA ILE A 16 1.02 -35.90 39.44
C ILE A 16 1.78 -36.48 38.24
N ARG A 17 1.05 -37.21 37.38
CA ARG A 17 1.57 -37.66 36.08
C ARG A 17 1.85 -36.46 35.21
N GLY A 18 3.06 -36.46 34.68
CA GLY A 18 3.58 -35.40 33.80
C GLY A 18 2.65 -35.08 32.63
N SER A 19 2.35 -33.82 32.48
CA SER A 19 1.73 -33.25 31.27
C SER A 19 2.77 -33.32 30.16
N THR A 20 2.48 -34.07 29.12
CA THR A 20 3.20 -34.00 27.84
C THR A 20 3.07 -32.60 27.28
N PRO A 21 4.15 -31.97 26.80
CA PRO A 21 4.03 -30.66 26.12
C PRO A 21 3.29 -30.87 24.80
N VAL A 22 2.20 -30.12 24.62
CA VAL A 22 1.52 -29.98 23.33
C VAL A 22 2.47 -29.25 22.40
N PRO A 23 2.80 -29.76 21.20
CA PRO A 23 3.60 -29.03 20.27
C PRO A 23 2.81 -27.77 19.84
N SER A 24 3.37 -26.62 20.11
CA SER A 24 2.93 -25.34 19.54
C SER A 24 2.98 -25.48 18.02
N ALA A 25 1.82 -25.54 17.39
CA ALA A 25 1.70 -25.41 15.94
C ALA A 25 2.07 -23.97 15.58
N GLY A 26 3.36 -23.72 15.42
CA GLY A 26 3.87 -22.58 14.68
C GLY A 26 3.38 -22.73 13.24
N GLY A 27 2.21 -22.15 12.94
CA GLY A 27 1.75 -22.01 11.57
C GLY A 27 2.78 -21.18 10.82
N ILE A 28 3.61 -21.85 10.03
CA ILE A 28 4.35 -21.20 8.96
C ILE A 28 3.26 -20.70 8.03
N LEU A 29 2.99 -19.39 8.08
CA LEU A 29 2.27 -18.71 7.02
C LEU A 29 3.14 -18.89 5.77
N MET A 30 2.83 -19.91 4.97
CA MET A 30 3.35 -20.02 3.63
C MET A 30 2.75 -18.83 2.87
N THR A 31 3.49 -17.74 2.82
CA THR A 31 3.29 -16.71 1.80
C THR A 31 3.54 -17.41 0.48
N THR A 32 2.46 -17.79 -0.20
CA THR A 32 2.53 -18.29 -1.56
C THR A 32 3.03 -17.11 -2.39
N SER A 33 4.31 -17.13 -2.73
CA SER A 33 4.90 -16.17 -3.67
C SER A 33 4.19 -16.41 -5.00
N ILE A 34 3.42 -15.42 -5.47
CA ILE A 34 2.74 -15.53 -6.75
C ILE A 34 3.76 -15.23 -7.82
N LYS A 35 3.75 -16.05 -8.85
CA LYS A 35 4.51 -15.75 -10.06
C LYS A 35 3.85 -14.54 -10.73
N ALA A 36 4.63 -13.48 -10.95
CA ALA A 36 4.16 -12.31 -11.69
C ALA A 36 3.65 -12.72 -13.08
N PRO A 37 2.61 -12.06 -13.60
CA PRO A 37 2.18 -12.26 -14.98
C PRO A 37 3.20 -11.74 -16.00
N LEU A 38 4.21 -10.99 -15.55
CA LEU A 38 5.29 -10.43 -16.35
C LEU A 38 6.46 -11.39 -16.53
N SER A 39 7.15 -11.25 -17.65
CA SER A 39 8.46 -11.86 -17.87
C SER A 39 9.49 -11.35 -16.85
N ALA A 40 10.43 -12.27 -16.42
CA ALA A 40 11.49 -11.91 -15.50
C ALA A 40 12.38 -10.81 -16.10
N GLY A 41 12.80 -9.87 -15.25
CA GLY A 41 13.61 -8.73 -15.65
C GLY A 41 13.21 -7.43 -14.96
N THR A 42 13.72 -6.33 -15.49
CA THR A 42 13.46 -4.98 -14.99
C THR A 42 12.59 -4.23 -15.99
N TRP A 43 11.53 -3.64 -15.48
CA TRP A 43 10.56 -2.85 -16.20
C TRP A 43 10.55 -1.43 -15.64
N THR A 44 10.72 -0.44 -16.50
CA THR A 44 10.71 0.98 -16.12
C THR A 44 9.37 1.60 -16.48
N ILE A 45 8.74 2.29 -15.54
CA ILE A 45 7.49 3.01 -15.79
C ILE A 45 7.74 4.10 -16.83
N ASP A 46 6.92 4.13 -17.87
CA ASP A 46 6.93 5.19 -18.88
C ASP A 46 6.03 6.34 -18.43
N PRO A 47 6.59 7.50 -18.06
CA PRO A 47 5.79 8.64 -17.60
C PRO A 47 4.96 9.29 -18.71
N VAL A 48 5.27 9.02 -19.98
CA VAL A 48 4.53 9.59 -21.12
C VAL A 48 3.18 8.91 -21.31
N HIS A 49 3.14 7.60 -21.07
CA HIS A 49 1.93 6.79 -21.23
C HIS A 49 1.30 6.34 -19.91
N SER A 50 1.77 6.90 -18.79
CA SER A 50 1.25 6.59 -17.46
C SER A 50 0.60 7.80 -16.79
N THR A 51 -0.33 7.53 -15.89
CA THR A 51 -1.02 8.53 -15.08
C THR A 51 -0.99 8.17 -13.62
N VAL A 52 -0.54 9.09 -12.77
CA VAL A 52 -0.69 9.04 -11.31
C VAL A 52 -1.74 10.06 -10.91
N GLY A 53 -2.98 9.61 -10.76
CA GLY A 53 -4.16 10.43 -10.53
C GLY A 53 -4.73 10.31 -9.13
N PHE A 54 -5.50 11.31 -8.73
CA PHE A 54 -6.27 11.27 -7.48
C PHE A 54 -7.60 12.01 -7.60
N SER A 55 -8.52 11.70 -6.70
CA SER A 55 -9.72 12.48 -6.51
C SER A 55 -10.13 12.58 -5.04
N VAL A 56 -10.72 13.71 -4.67
CA VAL A 56 -11.21 14.00 -3.32
C VAL A 56 -12.59 14.64 -3.38
N LYS A 57 -13.45 14.35 -2.40
CA LYS A 57 -14.73 15.05 -2.27
C LYS A 57 -14.48 16.51 -1.89
N HIS A 58 -15.25 17.41 -2.52
CA HIS A 58 -15.23 18.84 -2.27
C HIS A 58 -16.66 19.31 -1.96
N LEU A 59 -16.84 20.06 -0.87
CA LEU A 59 -18.12 20.58 -0.38
C LEU A 59 -19.20 19.49 -0.26
N VAL A 60 -18.81 18.24 -0.02
CA VAL A 60 -19.69 17.04 0.05
C VAL A 60 -20.35 16.67 -1.29
N VAL A 61 -20.59 17.63 -2.19
CA VAL A 61 -21.42 17.49 -3.40
C VAL A 61 -20.66 17.25 -4.70
N SER A 62 -19.34 17.56 -4.73
CA SER A 62 -18.52 17.45 -5.95
C SER A 62 -17.19 16.71 -5.69
N LYS A 63 -16.40 16.50 -6.73
CA LYS A 63 -15.04 15.96 -6.63
C LYS A 63 -14.06 16.90 -7.31
N VAL A 64 -12.96 17.20 -6.63
CA VAL A 64 -11.74 17.70 -7.26
C VAL A 64 -10.93 16.50 -7.72
N ARG A 65 -10.39 16.58 -8.94
CA ARG A 65 -9.45 15.62 -9.50
C ARG A 65 -8.14 16.31 -9.77
N GLY A 66 -7.06 15.58 -9.67
CA GLY A 66 -5.72 16.03 -9.99
C GLY A 66 -4.82 14.86 -10.35
N SER A 67 -3.61 15.20 -10.76
CA SER A 67 -2.55 14.24 -11.06
C SER A 67 -1.19 14.79 -10.69
N PHE A 68 -0.18 13.94 -10.69
CA PHE A 68 1.22 14.32 -10.60
C PHE A 68 1.86 14.17 -11.98
N GLY A 69 2.53 15.25 -12.44
CA GLY A 69 3.14 15.30 -13.77
C GLY A 69 4.56 14.73 -13.83
N ALA A 70 5.21 14.50 -12.70
CA ALA A 70 6.56 13.95 -12.64
C ALA A 70 6.63 12.79 -11.62
N PHE A 71 6.96 11.63 -12.10
CA PHE A 71 7.15 10.42 -11.31
C PHE A 71 8.08 9.46 -12.05
N THR A 72 8.68 8.56 -11.30
CA THR A 72 9.48 7.45 -11.82
C THR A 72 9.10 6.17 -11.09
N GLY A 73 9.40 5.03 -11.70
CA GLY A 73 9.19 3.75 -11.03
C GLY A 73 9.82 2.60 -11.77
N THR A 74 10.06 1.53 -11.03
CA THR A 74 10.66 0.29 -11.52
C THR A 74 9.88 -0.90 -10.97
N ILE A 75 9.53 -1.82 -11.85
CA ILE A 75 9.02 -3.13 -11.50
C ILE A 75 10.13 -4.12 -11.78
N THR A 76 10.54 -4.90 -10.79
CA THR A 76 11.53 -5.95 -10.96
C THR A 76 10.86 -7.30 -10.74
N VAL A 77 10.98 -8.20 -11.70
CA VAL A 77 10.51 -9.58 -11.59
C VAL A 77 11.74 -10.47 -11.52
N ALA A 78 11.93 -11.12 -10.37
CA ALA A 78 13.05 -12.04 -10.18
C ALA A 78 12.88 -13.31 -11.04
N GLU A 79 13.93 -14.11 -11.19
CA GLU A 79 13.90 -15.36 -11.98
C GLU A 79 12.88 -16.39 -11.46
N ASP A 80 12.60 -16.36 -10.16
CA ASP A 80 11.58 -17.20 -9.51
C ASP A 80 10.14 -16.66 -9.74
N GLY A 81 10.02 -15.51 -10.41
CA GLY A 81 8.76 -14.83 -10.70
C GLY A 81 8.27 -13.89 -9.60
N THR A 82 9.06 -13.67 -8.54
CA THR A 82 8.67 -12.74 -7.45
C THR A 82 8.77 -11.28 -7.93
N PRO A 83 7.65 -10.51 -7.92
CA PRO A 83 7.66 -9.12 -8.32
C PRO A 83 8.00 -8.20 -7.15
N SER A 84 8.63 -7.07 -7.45
CA SER A 84 8.79 -5.93 -6.55
C SER A 84 8.60 -4.61 -7.31
N VAL A 85 8.06 -3.60 -6.63
CA VAL A 85 7.78 -2.28 -7.20
C VAL A 85 8.39 -1.21 -6.32
N ASN A 86 9.11 -0.27 -6.94
CA ASN A 86 9.57 0.96 -6.31
C ASN A 86 9.11 2.12 -7.17
N ALA A 87 8.49 3.13 -6.57
CA ALA A 87 8.06 4.33 -7.26
C ALA A 87 8.36 5.57 -6.43
N GLU A 88 8.66 6.65 -7.14
CA GLU A 88 8.92 7.97 -6.59
C GLU A 88 8.07 8.99 -7.36
N ILE A 89 7.39 9.88 -6.63
CA ILE A 89 6.49 10.90 -7.17
C ILE A 89 6.99 12.25 -6.71
N ASP A 90 7.24 13.16 -7.63
CA ASP A 90 7.52 14.56 -7.31
C ASP A 90 6.21 15.25 -6.89
N VAL A 91 6.09 15.53 -5.60
CA VAL A 91 4.91 16.19 -5.01
C VAL A 91 4.72 17.60 -5.55
N THR A 92 5.79 18.26 -5.98
CA THR A 92 5.71 19.63 -6.53
C THR A 92 5.03 19.67 -7.89
N SER A 93 5.00 18.53 -8.60
CA SER A 93 4.39 18.38 -9.93
C SER A 93 2.87 18.26 -9.91
N ILE A 94 2.24 18.35 -8.73
CA ILE A 94 0.79 18.24 -8.59
C ILE A 94 0.07 19.29 -9.43
N THR A 95 -0.97 18.86 -10.13
CA THR A 95 -1.91 19.73 -10.80
C THR A 95 -3.36 19.30 -10.60
N THR A 96 -4.21 20.26 -10.37
CA THR A 96 -5.67 20.12 -10.37
C THR A 96 -6.30 21.02 -11.44
N ASN A 97 -5.49 21.51 -12.40
CA ASN A 97 -5.86 22.49 -13.43
C ASN A 97 -6.32 23.85 -12.83
N ASN A 98 -5.76 24.23 -11.67
CA ASN A 98 -5.99 25.52 -11.03
C ASN A 98 -4.75 25.91 -10.23
N GLU A 99 -3.97 26.83 -10.74
CA GLU A 99 -2.65 27.19 -10.20
C GLU A 99 -2.72 27.70 -8.75
N GLN A 100 -3.74 28.51 -8.42
CA GLN A 100 -3.91 29.00 -7.04
C GLN A 100 -4.15 27.87 -6.06
N ARG A 101 -5.00 26.89 -6.42
CA ARG A 101 -5.25 25.70 -5.60
C ARG A 101 -4.02 24.82 -5.53
N ASP A 102 -3.32 24.61 -6.64
CA ASP A 102 -2.11 23.78 -6.71
C ASP A 102 -1.00 24.39 -5.85
N GLY A 103 -0.86 25.71 -5.84
CA GLY A 103 0.03 26.44 -4.93
C GLY A 103 -0.31 26.20 -3.45
N HIS A 104 -1.61 26.26 -3.09
CA HIS A 104 -2.06 25.99 -1.72
C HIS A 104 -1.84 24.52 -1.33
N ILE A 105 -2.07 23.57 -2.23
CA ILE A 105 -1.83 22.14 -1.95
C ILE A 105 -0.34 21.87 -1.72
N ARG A 106 0.57 22.58 -2.40
CA ARG A 106 2.02 22.47 -2.17
C ARG A 106 2.48 23.08 -0.86
N SER A 107 1.72 24.02 -0.27
CA SER A 107 2.10 24.72 0.94
C SER A 107 2.15 23.82 2.20
N ALA A 108 2.65 24.39 3.30
CA ALA A 108 2.73 23.71 4.61
C ALA A 108 1.37 23.26 5.15
N ASP A 109 0.27 23.89 4.74
CA ASP A 109 -1.09 23.51 5.13
C ASP A 109 -1.48 22.10 4.64
N PHE A 110 -0.91 21.67 3.50
CA PHE A 110 -1.17 20.37 2.90
C PHE A 110 0.11 19.52 2.82
N PHE A 111 0.82 19.56 1.72
CA PHE A 111 1.95 18.66 1.46
C PHE A 111 3.26 19.11 2.08
N ASP A 112 3.42 20.41 2.38
CA ASP A 112 4.71 20.98 2.81
C ASP A 112 5.84 20.58 1.84
N ALA A 113 5.58 20.80 0.54
CA ALA A 113 6.41 20.27 -0.54
C ALA A 113 7.85 20.84 -0.55
N GLU A 114 8.11 21.96 0.15
CA GLU A 114 9.46 22.48 0.36
C GLU A 114 10.29 21.56 1.25
N LYS A 115 9.66 20.93 2.26
CA LYS A 115 10.33 19.97 3.15
C LYS A 115 10.24 18.53 2.65
N PHE A 116 9.13 18.20 2.02
CA PHE A 116 8.80 16.85 1.58
C PHE A 116 8.47 16.84 0.08
N PRO A 117 9.46 17.10 -0.78
CA PRO A 117 9.23 17.23 -2.22
C PRO A 117 8.85 15.91 -2.90
N THR A 118 9.09 14.79 -2.24
CA THR A 118 8.93 13.46 -2.82
C THR A 118 7.99 12.60 -1.98
N ALA A 119 7.09 11.88 -2.64
CA ALA A 119 6.39 10.73 -2.07
C ALA A 119 6.94 9.45 -2.67
N THR A 120 6.98 8.35 -1.89
CA THR A 120 7.55 7.08 -2.34
C THR A 120 6.62 5.91 -2.05
N PHE A 121 6.68 4.89 -2.89
CA PHE A 121 6.03 3.61 -2.66
C PHE A 121 7.03 2.47 -2.85
N VAL A 122 7.15 1.59 -1.85
CA VAL A 122 7.99 0.39 -1.89
C VAL A 122 7.12 -0.82 -1.59
N SER A 123 6.98 -1.72 -2.55
CA SER A 123 6.14 -2.91 -2.37
C SER A 123 6.70 -3.84 -1.29
N THR A 124 5.80 -4.45 -0.53
CA THR A 124 6.12 -5.47 0.49
C THR A 124 5.53 -6.82 0.14
N SER A 125 4.43 -6.85 -0.61
CA SER A 125 3.84 -8.09 -1.11
C SER A 125 2.95 -7.87 -2.32
N VAL A 126 2.83 -8.90 -3.16
CA VAL A 126 1.85 -9.02 -4.23
C VAL A 126 1.10 -10.32 -4.04
N GLN A 127 -0.24 -10.28 -4.07
CA GLN A 127 -1.09 -11.44 -3.88
C GLN A 127 -2.14 -11.51 -4.99
N SER A 128 -2.46 -12.73 -5.46
CA SER A 128 -3.55 -12.93 -6.40
C SER A 128 -4.90 -12.82 -5.70
N LYS A 129 -5.87 -12.24 -6.35
CA LYS A 129 -7.24 -12.10 -5.87
C LYS A 129 -8.23 -12.38 -7.00
N GLY A 130 -8.50 -13.64 -7.24
CA GLY A 130 -9.25 -14.06 -8.42
C GLY A 130 -8.42 -13.85 -9.68
N ASP A 131 -8.93 -13.07 -10.62
CA ASP A 131 -8.23 -12.71 -11.87
C ASP A 131 -7.31 -11.48 -11.68
N ASP A 132 -7.45 -10.76 -10.58
CA ASP A 132 -6.70 -9.54 -10.24
C ASP A 132 -5.64 -9.79 -9.17
N TYR A 133 -5.00 -8.71 -8.70
CA TYR A 133 -3.93 -8.73 -7.70
C TYR A 133 -4.18 -7.69 -6.60
N GLU A 134 -3.62 -7.95 -5.43
CA GLU A 134 -3.43 -6.96 -4.37
C GLU A 134 -1.93 -6.66 -4.23
N LEU A 135 -1.54 -5.42 -4.49
CA LEU A 135 -0.19 -4.91 -4.30
C LEU A 135 -0.14 -4.12 -2.99
N THR A 136 0.52 -4.67 -1.99
CA THR A 136 0.74 -3.98 -0.71
C THR A 136 2.16 -3.43 -0.64
N GLY A 137 2.30 -2.23 -0.10
CA GLY A 137 3.60 -1.60 0.06
C GLY A 137 3.57 -0.47 1.08
N ASP A 138 4.77 -0.03 1.45
CA ASP A 138 4.97 1.13 2.31
C ASP A 138 4.89 2.41 1.46
N PHE A 139 3.86 3.21 1.69
CA PHE A 139 3.70 4.52 1.07
C PHE A 139 4.13 5.61 2.04
N THR A 140 5.06 6.44 1.60
CA THR A 140 5.56 7.60 2.35
C THR A 140 5.07 8.88 1.71
N LEU A 141 4.36 9.71 2.47
CA LEU A 141 3.87 11.01 2.07
C LEU A 141 4.07 12.00 3.22
N LYS A 142 4.57 13.21 2.94
CA LYS A 142 4.82 14.25 3.95
C LYS A 142 5.66 13.71 5.14
N GLY A 143 6.64 12.84 4.86
CA GLY A 143 7.50 12.21 5.87
C GLY A 143 6.85 11.13 6.73
N VAL A 144 5.59 10.77 6.48
CA VAL A 144 4.89 9.71 7.22
C VAL A 144 4.75 8.49 6.32
N THR A 145 5.19 7.32 6.82
CA THR A 145 5.09 6.04 6.13
C THR A 145 3.93 5.22 6.68
N LYS A 146 3.10 4.69 5.80
CA LYS A 146 2.00 3.78 6.14
C LYS A 146 1.91 2.65 5.12
N PRO A 147 1.52 1.44 5.54
CA PRO A 147 1.18 0.38 4.61
C PRO A 147 -0.10 0.75 3.84
N VAL A 148 -0.04 0.59 2.53
CA VAL A 148 -1.16 0.83 1.60
C VAL A 148 -1.30 -0.37 0.69
N THR A 149 -2.54 -0.83 0.47
CA THR A 149 -2.86 -1.89 -0.49
C THR A 149 -3.60 -1.30 -1.67
N LEU A 150 -3.09 -1.58 -2.87
CA LEU A 150 -3.72 -1.24 -4.13
C LEU A 150 -4.43 -2.48 -4.69
N ALA A 151 -5.66 -2.31 -5.16
CA ALA A 151 -6.27 -3.25 -6.08
C ALA A 151 -5.60 -3.04 -7.44
N LEU A 152 -5.05 -4.09 -8.03
CA LEU A 152 -4.21 -4.05 -9.23
C LEU A 152 -4.77 -5.00 -10.27
N GLU A 153 -5.02 -4.48 -11.46
CA GLU A 153 -5.36 -5.21 -12.68
C GLU A 153 -4.16 -5.23 -13.62
N PHE A 154 -3.89 -6.38 -14.25
CA PHE A 154 -2.87 -6.53 -15.27
C PHE A 154 -3.52 -6.59 -16.64
N ASN A 155 -3.29 -5.58 -17.48
CA ASN A 155 -3.92 -5.42 -18.79
C ASN A 155 -3.22 -6.22 -19.90
N GLY A 156 -2.06 -6.82 -19.60
CA GLY A 156 -1.32 -7.66 -20.53
C GLY A 156 0.07 -7.13 -20.85
N GLU A 157 0.82 -7.96 -21.60
CA GLU A 157 2.15 -7.67 -22.14
C GLU A 157 2.10 -7.73 -23.67
N ASN A 158 2.80 -6.79 -24.33
CA ASN A 158 2.94 -6.71 -25.77
C ASN A 158 4.43 -6.67 -26.14
N PRO A 159 4.89 -7.33 -27.20
CA PRO A 159 6.30 -7.28 -27.64
C PRO A 159 6.82 -5.87 -27.97
N GLY A 160 5.93 -4.89 -28.07
CA GLY A 160 6.27 -3.52 -28.42
C GLY A 160 6.60 -3.34 -29.90
N MET A 161 6.92 -2.10 -30.29
CA MET A 161 7.23 -1.72 -31.67
C MET A 161 8.74 -1.48 -31.88
N GLY A 162 9.61 -2.38 -31.34
CA GLY A 162 11.06 -2.32 -31.51
C GLY A 162 11.83 -1.58 -30.41
N GLN A 163 11.15 -1.15 -29.35
CA GLN A 163 11.79 -0.55 -28.16
C GLN A 163 11.79 -1.46 -26.92
N GLY A 164 11.41 -2.72 -27.10
CA GLY A 164 11.25 -3.71 -26.05
C GLY A 164 9.79 -3.99 -25.73
N PRO A 165 9.53 -4.99 -24.86
CA PRO A 165 8.18 -5.34 -24.47
C PRO A 165 7.56 -4.24 -23.60
N VAL A 166 6.24 -4.13 -23.70
CA VAL A 166 5.42 -3.14 -22.99
C VAL A 166 4.37 -3.87 -22.17
N ALA A 167 4.16 -3.47 -20.94
CA ALA A 167 3.15 -4.04 -20.06
C ALA A 167 2.24 -2.95 -19.48
N GLY A 168 0.93 -3.24 -19.44
CA GLY A 168 -0.09 -2.32 -18.94
C GLY A 168 -0.68 -2.76 -17.61
N PHE A 169 -0.96 -1.78 -16.73
CA PHE A 169 -1.58 -1.99 -15.42
C PHE A 169 -2.55 -0.88 -15.08
N GLU A 170 -3.61 -1.23 -14.38
CA GLU A 170 -4.46 -0.29 -13.66
C GLU A 170 -4.40 -0.61 -12.17
N ALA A 171 -4.35 0.41 -11.33
CA ALA A 171 -4.42 0.21 -9.89
C ALA A 171 -5.21 1.30 -9.18
N SER A 172 -5.83 0.95 -8.07
CA SER A 172 -6.55 1.92 -7.26
C SER A 172 -6.51 1.61 -5.77
N THR A 173 -6.63 2.68 -4.97
CA THR A 173 -6.79 2.58 -3.53
C THR A 173 -7.48 3.82 -2.97
N VAL A 174 -7.86 3.74 -1.69
CA VAL A 174 -8.38 4.89 -0.93
C VAL A 174 -7.56 5.03 0.34
N ILE A 175 -6.93 6.18 0.49
CA ILE A 175 -6.21 6.55 1.70
C ILE A 175 -6.97 7.63 2.49
N ASN A 176 -6.66 7.78 3.79
CA ASN A 176 -7.09 8.90 4.58
C ASN A 176 -5.93 9.91 4.67
N ARG A 177 -6.14 11.15 4.20
CA ARG A 177 -5.12 12.20 4.22
C ARG A 177 -4.57 12.50 5.62
N LYS A 178 -5.42 12.35 6.65
CA LYS A 178 -5.04 12.60 8.06
C LYS A 178 -4.04 11.58 8.58
N ASP A 179 -4.02 10.35 8.02
CA ASP A 179 -3.02 9.33 8.38
C ASP A 179 -1.59 9.74 7.99
N PHE A 180 -1.46 10.74 7.09
CA PHE A 180 -0.20 11.31 6.60
C PHE A 180 0.04 12.73 7.12
N GLY A 181 -0.63 13.15 8.20
CA GLY A 181 -0.44 14.48 8.79
C GLY A 181 -0.92 15.64 7.91
N ILE A 182 -1.89 15.38 7.01
CA ILE A 182 -2.59 16.43 6.25
C ILE A 182 -3.93 16.69 6.96
N ASP A 183 -3.83 17.44 8.05
CA ASP A 183 -4.90 17.58 9.04
C ASP A 183 -5.74 18.84 8.86
N ILE A 184 -5.43 19.66 7.83
CA ILE A 184 -6.17 20.88 7.60
C ILE A 184 -7.68 20.62 7.63
N ASP A 185 -8.36 21.30 8.53
CA ASP A 185 -9.80 21.18 8.73
C ASP A 185 -10.47 22.50 8.33
N MET A 186 -11.41 22.41 7.40
CA MET A 186 -12.20 23.53 6.91
C MET A 186 -13.67 23.14 7.04
N PRO A 187 -14.25 23.25 8.26
CA PRO A 187 -15.64 22.86 8.50
C PRO A 187 -16.60 23.78 7.73
N LEU A 188 -17.73 23.21 7.30
CA LEU A 188 -18.84 23.96 6.72
C LEU A 188 -19.87 24.21 7.79
N GLU A 189 -20.47 25.41 7.81
CA GLU A 189 -21.57 25.76 8.71
C GLU A 189 -22.77 24.83 8.55
N THR A 190 -22.96 24.27 7.36
CA THR A 190 -24.04 23.33 7.02
C THR A 190 -23.72 21.87 7.40
N GLY A 191 -22.57 21.62 8.03
CA GLY A 191 -22.04 20.29 8.33
C GLY A 191 -21.19 19.69 7.19
N GLY A 192 -20.16 18.92 7.57
CA GLY A 192 -19.16 18.38 6.67
C GLY A 192 -17.94 19.28 6.54
N ALA A 193 -17.06 18.99 5.57
CA ALA A 193 -15.83 19.73 5.34
C ALA A 193 -15.70 20.18 3.88
N VAL A 194 -14.94 21.26 3.65
CA VAL A 194 -14.61 21.73 2.31
C VAL A 194 -13.87 20.66 1.53
N VAL A 195 -12.92 19.95 2.18
CA VAL A 195 -12.13 18.85 1.60
C VAL A 195 -12.36 17.58 2.40
N GLY A 196 -12.77 16.52 1.73
CA GLY A 196 -12.99 15.22 2.35
C GLY A 196 -11.68 14.58 2.85
N ASP A 197 -11.80 13.68 3.83
CA ASP A 197 -10.63 12.99 4.39
C ASP A 197 -10.14 11.84 3.51
N LYS A 198 -11.04 11.21 2.75
CA LYS A 198 -10.74 10.08 1.86
C LYS A 198 -10.28 10.58 0.49
N ILE A 199 -9.08 10.17 0.11
CA ILE A 199 -8.49 10.42 -1.20
C ILE A 199 -8.51 9.10 -1.97
N THR A 200 -9.16 9.09 -3.14
CA THR A 200 -9.05 7.96 -4.07
C THR A 200 -7.84 8.20 -4.95
N ILE A 201 -6.92 7.25 -5.00
CA ILE A 201 -5.76 7.21 -5.90
C ILE A 201 -6.12 6.27 -7.05
N THR A 202 -5.80 6.67 -8.27
CA THR A 202 -5.97 5.88 -9.51
C THR A 202 -4.69 5.95 -10.31
N LEU A 203 -4.20 4.79 -10.73
CA LEU A 203 -2.97 4.63 -11.49
C LEU A 203 -3.31 3.94 -12.81
N GLU A 204 -2.85 4.50 -13.92
CA GLU A 204 -2.82 3.89 -15.24
C GLU A 204 -1.35 3.85 -15.63
N ILE A 205 -0.77 2.65 -15.72
CA ILE A 205 0.69 2.49 -15.81
C ILE A 205 1.05 1.67 -17.05
N GLU A 206 1.91 2.23 -17.86
CA GLU A 206 2.68 1.52 -18.87
C GLU A 206 4.12 1.34 -18.40
N ALA A 207 4.65 0.14 -18.53
CA ALA A 207 6.02 -0.18 -18.17
C ALA A 207 6.77 -0.79 -19.36
N LEU A 208 7.99 -0.33 -19.59
CA LEU A 208 8.88 -0.78 -20.66
C LEU A 208 9.87 -1.80 -20.10
N GLY A 209 9.85 -3.01 -20.66
CA GLY A 209 10.81 -4.06 -20.32
C GLY A 209 12.15 -3.79 -20.99
N GLN A 210 13.23 -4.03 -20.26
CA GLN A 210 14.58 -3.98 -20.84
C GLN A 210 14.76 -5.14 -21.83
N GLN A 211 15.26 -4.85 -23.03
CA GLN A 211 15.71 -5.89 -23.95
C GLN A 211 16.94 -6.57 -23.32
N ALA A 212 16.92 -7.92 -23.29
CA ALA A 212 18.06 -8.74 -22.87
C ALA A 212 19.21 -8.65 -23.89
#